data_0b4fd2e9bbe9d9a77b43ecb88fef9a8e
#
_entry.id   0b4fd2e9bbe9d9a77b43ecb88fef9a8e
#
_cell.length_a   1.000
_cell.length_b   1.000
_cell.length_c   1.000
_cell.angle_alpha   90.00
_cell.angle_beta   90.00
_cell.angle_gamma   90.00
#
_symmetry.space_group_name_H-M   'P 1'
#
loop_
_entity.id
_entity.type
_entity.pdbx_description
1 polymer ?
#
loop_
_entity_poly.entity_id
_entity_poly.type
_entity_poly.pdbx_seq_one_letter_code
_entity_poly.pdbx_strand_id
1 'polypeptide(L)'
;MTGDRQDIEQAEGGTTAQETIRIVLADDHAVVRSGLRLLLEGESDFEVVAEAGDVEGAERYVRGHHPAVLVLDLNMPGGSSLEAIPRIRERSPETQIVVLTMQQEPAFARHALGSGAIGYVLKEAADDELVEAVRRAARGESYLNPRLGARLASEPPPGPPDDLSEREVDVLRLIALGHTNAEIAERLYLSVRTVETHRAHIQQKLSLSSRAELVQYALKRGLITAS
;
A
#
# COMPACT_ATOMS: atom_id res chain seq x y z
N MET A 1 54.83 -53.01 10.98
CA MET A 1 53.74 -52.87 11.95
C MET A 1 53.17 -51.45 11.82
N THR A 2 52.16 -51.39 11.07
CA THR A 2 51.56 -50.15 10.50
C THR A 2 50.44 -49.72 11.42
N GLY A 3 50.53 -48.51 12.00
CA GLY A 3 49.48 -47.90 12.82
C GLY A 3 48.61 -46.99 11.96
N ASP A 4 47.42 -47.42 11.84
CA ASP A 4 46.34 -46.72 11.13
C ASP A 4 45.89 -45.52 11.97
N ARG A 5 46.03 -44.29 11.45
CA ARG A 5 45.47 -43.07 12.02
C ARG A 5 44.20 -42.76 11.25
N GLN A 6 43.08 -43.03 11.86
CA GLN A 6 41.77 -42.53 11.43
C GLN A 6 41.69 -41.03 11.71
N ASP A 7 41.73 -40.25 10.67
CA ASP A 7 41.35 -38.84 10.68
C ASP A 7 39.84 -38.75 10.85
N ILE A 8 39.41 -38.26 12.01
CA ILE A 8 38.00 -37.88 12.26
C ILE A 8 37.80 -36.50 11.69
N GLU A 9 37.28 -36.48 10.49
CA GLU A 9 36.82 -35.26 9.82
C GLU A 9 35.60 -34.71 10.59
N GLN A 10 35.83 -33.66 11.38
CA GLN A 10 34.80 -32.91 12.05
C GLN A 10 33.97 -32.17 10.97
N ALA A 11 32.78 -32.66 10.69
CA ALA A 11 31.77 -31.95 9.94
C ALA A 11 31.36 -30.73 10.76
N GLU A 12 31.95 -29.57 10.45
CA GLU A 12 31.45 -28.29 10.89
C GLU A 12 30.07 -28.08 10.24
N GLY A 13 29.04 -28.39 11.01
CA GLY A 13 27.66 -27.99 10.69
C GLY A 13 27.58 -26.48 10.73
N GLY A 14 27.75 -25.86 9.58
CA GLY A 14 27.47 -24.43 9.41
C GLY A 14 26.01 -24.17 9.70
N THR A 15 25.70 -23.76 10.93
CA THR A 15 24.45 -23.10 11.27
C THR A 15 24.49 -21.74 10.56
N THR A 16 23.88 -21.65 9.38
CA THR A 16 23.56 -20.36 8.77
C THR A 16 22.72 -19.60 9.80
N ALA A 17 23.30 -18.59 10.42
CA ALA A 17 22.56 -17.69 11.29
C ALA A 17 21.37 -17.17 10.47
N GLN A 18 20.16 -17.59 10.83
CA GLN A 18 18.95 -17.17 10.20
C GLN A 18 18.81 -15.68 10.51
N GLU A 19 18.89 -14.83 9.49
CA GLU A 19 18.85 -13.39 9.66
C GLU A 19 17.51 -13.00 10.25
N THR A 20 17.52 -12.35 11.42
CA THR A 20 16.31 -11.96 12.15
C THR A 20 15.56 -10.89 11.37
N ILE A 21 14.31 -11.14 11.05
CA ILE A 21 13.42 -10.21 10.37
C ILE A 21 12.90 -9.19 11.39
N ARG A 22 13.39 -7.96 11.27
CA ARG A 22 12.98 -6.84 12.12
C ARG A 22 11.69 -6.22 11.61
N ILE A 23 10.70 -6.07 12.50
CA ILE A 23 9.34 -5.67 12.15
C ILE A 23 8.95 -4.42 12.96
N VAL A 24 8.34 -3.43 12.30
CA VAL A 24 7.55 -2.39 12.94
C VAL A 24 6.07 -2.75 12.77
N LEU A 25 5.33 -2.75 13.89
CA LEU A 25 3.90 -3.06 13.91
C LEU A 25 3.09 -1.79 14.16
N ALA A 26 2.21 -1.43 13.25
CA ALA A 26 1.38 -0.22 13.32
C ALA A 26 -0.11 -0.57 13.26
N ASP A 27 -0.82 -0.34 14.37
CA ASP A 27 -2.26 -0.57 14.55
C ASP A 27 -2.75 0.33 15.69
N ASP A 28 -3.86 1.02 15.55
CA ASP A 28 -4.37 1.93 16.60
C ASP A 28 -5.06 1.21 17.77
N HIS A 29 -5.48 -0.04 17.56
CA HIS A 29 -6.12 -0.85 18.58
C HIS A 29 -5.09 -1.60 19.44
N ALA A 30 -4.85 -1.13 20.67
CA ALA A 30 -3.83 -1.70 21.56
C ALA A 30 -3.97 -3.22 21.80
N VAL A 31 -5.21 -3.73 21.93
CA VAL A 31 -5.48 -5.17 22.15
C VAL A 31 -5.12 -5.98 20.91
N VAL A 32 -5.50 -5.51 19.72
CA VAL A 32 -5.16 -6.15 18.44
C VAL A 32 -3.65 -6.16 18.28
N ARG A 33 -3.00 -5.02 18.47
CA ARG A 33 -1.55 -4.87 18.36
C ARG A 33 -0.79 -5.81 19.31
N SER A 34 -1.24 -5.95 20.58
CA SER A 34 -0.64 -6.90 21.52
C SER A 34 -0.80 -8.35 21.07
N GLY A 35 -1.94 -8.73 20.50
CA GLY A 35 -2.15 -10.07 19.95
C GLY A 35 -1.27 -10.35 18.75
N LEU A 36 -1.18 -9.41 17.81
CA LEU A 36 -0.32 -9.50 16.62
C LEU A 36 1.17 -9.57 16.99
N ARG A 37 1.58 -8.81 18.01
CA ARG A 37 2.94 -8.90 18.54
C ARG A 37 3.25 -10.30 19.05
N LEU A 38 2.38 -10.88 19.88
CA LEU A 38 2.56 -12.23 20.40
C LEU A 38 2.63 -13.26 19.26
N LEU A 39 1.79 -13.12 18.23
CA LEU A 39 1.81 -13.97 17.04
C LEU A 39 3.17 -13.90 16.33
N LEU A 40 3.66 -12.70 16.06
CA LEU A 40 4.91 -12.49 15.34
C LEU A 40 6.14 -12.92 16.17
N GLU A 41 6.19 -12.55 17.45
CA GLU A 41 7.28 -12.96 18.37
C GLU A 41 7.25 -14.46 18.74
N GLY A 42 6.20 -15.19 18.38
CA GLY A 42 6.15 -16.65 18.43
C GLY A 42 7.11 -17.33 17.43
N GLU A 43 7.51 -16.61 16.38
CA GLU A 43 8.45 -17.09 15.37
C GLU A 43 9.89 -16.73 15.78
N SER A 44 10.79 -17.70 15.76
CA SER A 44 12.18 -17.52 16.24
C SER A 44 13.04 -16.62 15.35
N ASP A 45 12.59 -16.37 14.10
CA ASP A 45 13.24 -15.54 13.10
C ASP A 45 12.66 -14.11 13.03
N PHE A 46 11.71 -13.74 13.92
CA PHE A 46 11.08 -12.42 13.94
C PHE A 46 11.42 -11.63 15.20
N GLU A 47 11.52 -10.31 15.06
CA GLU A 47 11.69 -9.34 16.14
C GLU A 47 10.81 -8.10 15.89
N VAL A 48 9.84 -7.84 16.78
CA VAL A 48 9.07 -6.60 16.74
C VAL A 48 9.85 -5.48 17.43
N VAL A 49 10.54 -4.67 16.65
CA VAL A 49 11.46 -3.63 17.13
C VAL A 49 10.76 -2.36 17.60
N ALA A 50 9.54 -2.09 17.13
CA ALA A 50 8.71 -0.99 17.61
C ALA A 50 7.23 -1.19 17.27
N GLU A 51 6.38 -0.50 18.05
CA GLU A 51 4.93 -0.47 17.88
C GLU A 51 4.44 0.98 17.72
N ALA A 52 3.52 1.22 16.78
CA ALA A 52 2.89 2.52 16.55
C ALA A 52 1.37 2.42 16.65
N GLY A 53 0.73 3.45 17.20
CA GLY A 53 -0.72 3.59 17.26
C GLY A 53 -1.27 4.64 16.31
N ASP A 54 -0.41 5.28 15.50
CA ASP A 54 -0.76 6.32 14.54
C ASP A 54 0.22 6.35 13.36
N VAL A 55 -0.16 7.04 12.30
CA VAL A 55 0.62 7.11 11.05
C VAL A 55 1.97 7.80 11.27
N GLU A 56 2.00 8.88 12.06
CA GLU A 56 3.24 9.63 12.32
C GLU A 56 4.25 8.78 13.11
N GLY A 57 3.76 8.00 14.08
CA GLY A 57 4.54 7.02 14.83
C GLY A 57 5.12 5.94 13.92
N ALA A 58 4.32 5.40 13.01
CA ALA A 58 4.78 4.42 12.04
C ALA A 58 5.91 4.97 11.16
N GLU A 59 5.75 6.16 10.56
CA GLU A 59 6.79 6.83 9.77
C GLU A 59 8.06 7.09 10.60
N ARG A 60 7.91 7.54 11.84
CA ARG A 60 9.03 7.82 12.75
C ARG A 60 9.82 6.56 13.09
N TYR A 61 9.12 5.46 13.44
CA TYR A 61 9.78 4.22 13.82
C TYR A 61 10.42 3.49 12.65
N VAL A 62 9.80 3.51 11.47
CA VAL A 62 10.45 2.99 10.26
C VAL A 62 11.76 3.72 9.98
N ARG A 63 11.76 5.05 10.04
CA ARG A 63 12.97 5.86 9.84
C ARG A 63 14.05 5.62 10.91
N GLY A 64 13.66 5.35 12.16
CA GLY A 64 14.60 5.17 13.27
C GLY A 64 15.15 3.76 13.39
N HIS A 65 14.36 2.76 13.03
CA HIS A 65 14.73 1.36 13.22
C HIS A 65 15.15 0.65 11.92
N HIS A 66 14.84 1.21 10.74
CA HIS A 66 15.11 0.57 9.43
C HIS A 66 14.68 -0.90 9.43
N PRO A 67 13.38 -1.21 9.68
CA PRO A 67 12.90 -2.57 9.73
C PRO A 67 12.91 -3.20 8.34
N ALA A 68 13.00 -4.54 8.28
CA ALA A 68 12.79 -5.26 7.03
C ALA A 68 11.33 -5.16 6.58
N VAL A 69 10.38 -5.19 7.54
CA VAL A 69 8.95 -5.16 7.25
C VAL A 69 8.23 -4.17 8.18
N LEU A 70 7.33 -3.37 7.60
CA LEU A 70 6.29 -2.63 8.30
C LEU A 70 4.96 -3.35 8.10
N VAL A 71 4.33 -3.79 9.19
CA VAL A 71 2.92 -4.20 9.20
C VAL A 71 2.08 -2.97 9.51
N LEU A 72 1.18 -2.58 8.59
CA LEU A 72 0.48 -1.30 8.61
C LEU A 72 -1.03 -1.47 8.52
N ASP A 73 -1.76 -1.05 9.56
CA ASP A 73 -3.21 -0.89 9.45
C ASP A 73 -3.58 0.33 8.62
N LEU A 74 -4.65 0.20 7.83
CA LEU A 74 -5.19 1.31 7.03
C LEU A 74 -6.02 2.32 7.84
N ASN A 75 -6.59 1.89 8.96
CA ASN A 75 -7.50 2.71 9.77
C ASN A 75 -6.80 3.21 11.04
N MET A 76 -5.84 4.11 10.87
CA MET A 76 -5.13 4.71 12.00
C MET A 76 -5.33 6.24 12.06
N PRO A 77 -5.30 6.85 13.24
CA PRO A 77 -5.28 8.31 13.37
C PRO A 77 -3.93 8.91 12.87
N GLY A 78 -3.93 10.22 12.65
CA GLY A 78 -2.74 10.95 12.23
C GLY A 78 -2.55 11.03 10.70
N GLY A 79 -3.61 10.76 9.93
CA GLY A 79 -3.62 10.87 8.47
C GLY A 79 -4.04 9.59 7.76
N SER A 80 -3.92 9.59 6.43
CA SER A 80 -4.21 8.42 5.61
C SER A 80 -3.02 7.47 5.56
N SER A 81 -3.20 6.25 6.07
CA SER A 81 -2.17 5.20 5.96
C SER A 81 -1.85 4.86 4.51
N LEU A 82 -2.84 4.88 3.60
CA LEU A 82 -2.62 4.67 2.17
C LEU A 82 -1.70 5.73 1.55
N GLU A 83 -1.87 7.00 1.94
CA GLU A 83 -1.01 8.10 1.48
C GLU A 83 0.38 8.08 2.14
N ALA A 84 0.52 7.44 3.29
CA ALA A 84 1.81 7.27 3.95
C ALA A 84 2.69 6.22 3.25
N ILE A 85 2.11 5.21 2.58
CA ILE A 85 2.85 4.14 1.90
C ILE A 85 3.92 4.69 0.94
N PRO A 86 3.61 5.55 -0.05
CA PRO A 86 4.63 6.07 -0.96
C PRO A 86 5.68 6.92 -0.25
N ARG A 87 5.32 7.71 0.77
CA ARG A 87 6.28 8.51 1.55
C ARG A 87 7.25 7.63 2.35
N ILE A 88 6.75 6.53 2.93
CA ILE A 88 7.58 5.55 3.64
C ILE A 88 8.54 4.87 2.66
N ARG A 89 8.04 4.42 1.50
CA ARG A 89 8.85 3.78 0.46
C ARG A 89 9.94 4.69 -0.10
N GLU A 90 9.66 5.98 -0.25
CA GLU A 90 10.64 6.97 -0.70
C GLU A 90 11.78 7.17 0.31
N ARG A 91 11.44 7.19 1.62
CA ARG A 91 12.38 7.46 2.71
C ARG A 91 13.11 6.23 3.24
N SER A 92 12.53 5.06 3.09
CA SER A 92 13.04 3.77 3.54
C SER A 92 12.77 2.71 2.46
N PRO A 93 13.46 2.74 1.34
CA PRO A 93 13.20 1.86 0.18
C PRO A 93 13.48 0.38 0.49
N GLU A 94 14.29 0.09 1.49
CA GLU A 94 14.58 -1.24 2.00
C GLU A 94 13.40 -1.86 2.79
N THR A 95 12.57 -1.03 3.44
CA THR A 95 11.44 -1.50 4.24
C THR A 95 10.30 -1.94 3.34
N GLN A 96 9.89 -3.19 3.44
CA GLN A 96 8.70 -3.70 2.75
C GLN A 96 7.44 -3.44 3.57
N ILE A 97 6.31 -3.20 2.90
CA ILE A 97 5.06 -2.84 3.59
C ILE A 97 4.03 -3.94 3.37
N VAL A 98 3.57 -4.54 4.47
CA VAL A 98 2.43 -5.46 4.51
C VAL A 98 1.25 -4.72 5.13
N VAL A 99 0.21 -4.49 4.37
CA VAL A 99 -1.04 -3.92 4.86
C VAL A 99 -1.83 -4.99 5.61
N LEU A 100 -2.31 -4.65 6.81
CA LEU A 100 -3.18 -5.48 7.63
C LEU A 100 -4.45 -4.70 7.99
N THR A 101 -5.62 -5.12 7.52
CA THR A 101 -6.83 -4.30 7.61
C THR A 101 -8.13 -5.11 7.64
N MET A 102 -9.22 -4.48 8.08
CA MET A 102 -10.58 -5.04 7.96
C MET A 102 -11.21 -4.82 6.58
N GLN A 103 -10.58 -4.05 5.70
CA GLN A 103 -11.12 -3.69 4.38
C GLN A 103 -11.01 -4.87 3.40
N GLN A 104 -12.17 -5.45 3.03
CA GLN A 104 -12.26 -6.59 2.11
C GLN A 104 -12.49 -6.20 0.65
N GLU A 105 -12.73 -4.91 0.38
CA GLU A 105 -13.03 -4.45 -0.96
C GLU A 105 -11.78 -4.43 -1.84
N PRO A 106 -11.82 -5.01 -3.05
CA PRO A 106 -10.67 -5.08 -3.96
C PRO A 106 -10.05 -3.71 -4.29
N ALA A 107 -10.85 -2.64 -4.25
CA ALA A 107 -10.37 -1.29 -4.51
C ALA A 107 -9.28 -0.84 -3.52
N PHE A 108 -9.42 -1.15 -2.21
CA PHE A 108 -8.41 -0.82 -1.20
C PHE A 108 -7.11 -1.61 -1.41
N ALA A 109 -7.21 -2.91 -1.69
CA ALA A 109 -6.05 -3.73 -1.98
C ALA A 109 -5.31 -3.25 -3.23
N ARG A 110 -6.05 -2.92 -4.31
CA ARG A 110 -5.49 -2.38 -5.54
C ARG A 110 -4.76 -1.06 -5.28
N HIS A 111 -5.36 -0.17 -4.50
CA HIS A 111 -4.76 1.11 -4.13
C HIS A 111 -3.49 0.92 -3.28
N ALA A 112 -3.54 0.09 -2.24
CA ALA A 112 -2.39 -0.19 -1.38
C ALA A 112 -1.20 -0.78 -2.16
N LEU A 113 -1.46 -1.80 -2.99
CA LEU A 113 -0.43 -2.42 -3.85
C LEU A 113 0.11 -1.43 -4.89
N GLY A 114 -0.77 -0.64 -5.52
CA GLY A 114 -0.37 0.41 -6.47
C GLY A 114 0.43 1.55 -5.82
N SER A 115 0.27 1.78 -4.51
CA SER A 115 1.03 2.76 -3.72
C SER A 115 2.39 2.23 -3.24
N GLY A 116 2.69 0.94 -3.44
CA GLY A 116 3.97 0.34 -3.10
C GLY A 116 3.96 -0.63 -1.92
N ALA A 117 2.80 -1.02 -1.38
CA ALA A 117 2.72 -2.16 -0.49
C ALA A 117 3.01 -3.45 -1.26
N ILE A 118 3.68 -4.41 -0.62
CA ILE A 118 4.01 -5.71 -1.22
C ILE A 118 3.09 -6.83 -0.73
N GLY A 119 2.43 -6.61 0.42
CA GLY A 119 1.50 -7.56 1.01
C GLY A 119 0.16 -6.91 1.40
N TYR A 120 -0.92 -7.70 1.35
CA TYR A 120 -2.24 -7.30 1.82
C TYR A 120 -2.92 -8.48 2.51
N VAL A 121 -3.15 -8.34 3.81
CA VAL A 121 -3.73 -9.36 4.71
C VAL A 121 -4.97 -8.78 5.38
N LEU A 122 -6.02 -9.59 5.50
CA LEU A 122 -7.21 -9.24 6.25
C LEU A 122 -7.00 -9.58 7.74
N LYS A 123 -7.40 -8.68 8.64
CA LYS A 123 -7.26 -8.91 10.10
C LYS A 123 -7.96 -10.18 10.57
N GLU A 124 -9.06 -10.59 9.92
CA GLU A 124 -9.78 -11.84 10.22
C GLU A 124 -9.00 -13.11 9.85
N ALA A 125 -7.99 -13.01 9.03
CA ALA A 125 -7.12 -14.12 8.60
C ALA A 125 -5.67 -13.95 9.13
N ALA A 126 -5.43 -13.00 10.03
CA ALA A 126 -4.09 -12.67 10.48
C ALA A 126 -3.39 -13.85 11.16
N ASP A 127 -4.11 -14.66 11.93
CA ASP A 127 -3.57 -15.83 12.64
C ASP A 127 -2.97 -16.87 11.68
N ASP A 128 -3.55 -17.01 10.49
CA ASP A 128 -3.14 -17.99 9.49
C ASP A 128 -2.17 -17.42 8.45
N GLU A 129 -2.24 -16.11 8.17
CA GLU A 129 -1.63 -15.53 6.97
C GLU A 129 -0.51 -14.53 7.27
N LEU A 130 -0.52 -13.84 8.42
CA LEU A 130 0.39 -12.72 8.66
C LEU A 130 1.86 -13.15 8.72
N VAL A 131 2.15 -14.25 9.37
CA VAL A 131 3.53 -14.79 9.50
C VAL A 131 4.12 -15.06 8.11
N GLU A 132 3.38 -15.74 7.26
CA GLU A 132 3.82 -16.03 5.89
C GLU A 132 3.94 -14.76 5.04
N ALA A 133 2.99 -13.82 5.18
CA ALA A 133 3.04 -12.54 4.48
C ALA A 133 4.28 -11.72 4.84
N VAL A 134 4.63 -11.66 6.14
CA VAL A 134 5.83 -10.96 6.63
C VAL A 134 7.10 -11.64 6.12
N ARG A 135 7.15 -12.99 6.18
CA ARG A 135 8.33 -13.75 5.73
C ARG A 135 8.56 -13.60 4.23
N ARG A 136 7.50 -13.60 3.42
CA ARG A 136 7.57 -13.30 1.98
C ARG A 136 8.00 -11.87 1.71
N ALA A 137 7.37 -10.91 2.40
CA ALA A 137 7.72 -9.50 2.24
C ALA A 137 9.19 -9.24 2.53
N ALA A 138 9.76 -9.84 3.59
CA ALA A 138 11.19 -9.71 3.91
C ALA A 138 12.11 -10.20 2.77
N ARG A 139 11.63 -11.13 1.94
CA ARG A 139 12.34 -11.59 0.72
C ARG A 139 12.03 -10.78 -0.54
N GLY A 140 11.21 -9.72 -0.42
CA GLY A 140 10.75 -8.94 -1.57
C GLY A 140 9.67 -9.64 -2.41
N GLU A 141 9.03 -10.69 -1.88
CA GLU A 141 7.97 -11.45 -2.53
C GLU A 141 6.60 -10.91 -2.13
N SER A 142 5.67 -10.83 -3.10
CA SER A 142 4.31 -10.36 -2.82
C SER A 142 3.50 -11.40 -2.05
N TYR A 143 2.61 -10.92 -1.19
CA TYR A 143 1.58 -11.72 -0.56
C TYR A 143 0.19 -11.12 -0.75
N LEU A 144 -0.73 -11.93 -1.24
CA LEU A 144 -2.14 -11.59 -1.34
C LEU A 144 -2.97 -12.84 -1.10
N ASN A 145 -3.95 -12.74 -0.22
CA ASN A 145 -4.90 -13.84 0.00
C ASN A 145 -5.50 -14.32 -1.33
N PRO A 146 -5.52 -15.64 -1.62
CA PRO A 146 -5.99 -16.16 -2.90
C PRO A 146 -7.42 -15.75 -3.26
N ARG A 147 -8.34 -15.64 -2.29
CA ARG A 147 -9.72 -15.20 -2.52
C ARG A 147 -9.78 -13.75 -2.97
N LEU A 148 -9.01 -12.88 -2.31
CA LEU A 148 -8.92 -11.47 -2.68
C LEU A 148 -8.21 -11.31 -4.03
N GLY A 149 -7.16 -12.11 -4.29
CA GLY A 149 -6.48 -12.15 -5.58
C GLY A 149 -7.40 -12.55 -6.73
N ALA A 150 -8.23 -13.57 -6.54
CA ALA A 150 -9.23 -13.99 -7.53
C ALA A 150 -10.26 -12.88 -7.79
N ARG A 151 -10.73 -12.17 -6.76
CA ARG A 151 -11.63 -11.01 -6.91
C ARG A 151 -10.95 -9.86 -7.65
N LEU A 152 -9.71 -9.54 -7.33
CA LEU A 152 -8.93 -8.52 -8.03
C LEU A 152 -8.75 -8.83 -9.52
N ALA A 153 -8.58 -10.10 -9.86
CA ALA A 153 -8.44 -10.56 -11.25
C ALA A 153 -9.78 -10.56 -12.01
N SER A 154 -10.88 -10.87 -11.33
CA SER A 154 -12.23 -10.94 -11.93
C SER A 154 -12.94 -9.58 -11.98
N GLU A 155 -12.61 -8.67 -11.07
CA GLU A 155 -13.13 -7.32 -11.05
C GLU A 155 -12.09 -6.39 -11.71
N PRO A 156 -12.30 -5.95 -12.96
CA PRO A 156 -11.40 -4.97 -13.57
C PRO A 156 -11.34 -3.72 -12.68
N PRO A 157 -10.23 -2.97 -12.69
CA PRO A 157 -10.18 -1.69 -12.00
C PRO A 157 -11.41 -0.90 -12.41
N PRO A 158 -12.11 -0.23 -11.46
CA PRO A 158 -13.22 0.61 -11.83
C PRO A 158 -12.74 1.53 -12.96
N GLY A 159 -13.39 1.39 -14.11
CA GLY A 159 -13.15 2.28 -15.23
C GLY A 159 -13.36 3.72 -14.80
N PRO A 160 -12.97 4.68 -15.62
CA PRO A 160 -13.25 6.07 -15.35
C PRO A 160 -14.71 6.22 -14.94
N PRO A 161 -15.04 7.00 -13.88
CA PRO A 161 -16.40 7.10 -13.38
C PRO A 161 -17.35 7.60 -14.46
N ASP A 162 -18.56 7.05 -14.48
CA ASP A 162 -19.68 7.51 -15.30
C ASP A 162 -19.36 7.62 -16.81
N ASP A 163 -18.75 6.57 -17.39
CA ASP A 163 -18.36 6.45 -18.81
C ASP A 163 -17.39 7.53 -19.32
N LEU A 164 -16.72 8.23 -18.43
CA LEU A 164 -15.63 9.13 -18.82
C LEU A 164 -14.44 8.33 -19.35
N SER A 165 -13.74 8.83 -20.35
CA SER A 165 -12.43 8.30 -20.74
C SER A 165 -11.36 8.73 -19.71
N GLU A 166 -10.22 8.02 -19.64
CA GLU A 166 -9.09 8.42 -18.79
C GLU A 166 -8.68 9.88 -19.04
N ARG A 167 -8.69 10.30 -20.30
CA ARG A 167 -8.36 11.66 -20.67
C ARG A 167 -9.38 12.71 -20.20
N GLU A 168 -10.65 12.34 -20.19
CA GLU A 168 -11.71 13.18 -19.64
C GLU A 168 -11.59 13.28 -18.10
N VAL A 169 -11.18 12.21 -17.42
CA VAL A 169 -10.88 12.25 -15.97
C VAL A 169 -9.71 13.17 -15.66
N ASP A 170 -8.62 13.11 -16.43
CA ASP A 170 -7.47 14.02 -16.28
C ASP A 170 -7.88 15.47 -16.44
N VAL A 171 -8.66 15.77 -17.50
CA VAL A 171 -9.18 17.12 -17.75
C VAL A 171 -10.11 17.56 -16.61
N LEU A 172 -11.03 16.69 -16.16
CA LEU A 172 -11.96 16.99 -15.07
C LEU A 172 -11.22 17.28 -13.75
N ARG A 173 -10.18 16.50 -13.44
CA ARG A 173 -9.34 16.71 -12.24
C ARG A 173 -8.70 18.10 -12.26
N LEU A 174 -8.10 18.50 -13.39
CA LEU A 174 -7.47 19.81 -13.53
C LEU A 174 -8.48 20.96 -13.52
N ILE A 175 -9.67 20.79 -14.11
CA ILE A 175 -10.78 21.75 -13.98
C ILE A 175 -11.16 21.95 -12.51
N ALA A 176 -11.28 20.86 -11.76
CA ALA A 176 -11.68 20.89 -10.37
C ALA A 176 -10.59 21.52 -9.46
N LEU A 177 -9.31 21.33 -9.79
CA LEU A 177 -8.17 22.01 -9.14
C LEU A 177 -8.03 23.49 -9.47
N GLY A 178 -8.85 24.04 -10.35
CA GLY A 178 -8.87 25.47 -10.61
C GLY A 178 -8.17 25.90 -11.89
N HIS A 179 -7.56 25.01 -12.66
CA HIS A 179 -6.83 25.35 -13.88
C HIS A 179 -7.73 25.89 -15.01
N THR A 180 -7.18 26.79 -15.79
CA THR A 180 -7.78 27.31 -17.04
C THR A 180 -7.60 26.31 -18.18
N ASN A 181 -8.39 26.44 -19.26
CA ASN A 181 -8.23 25.57 -20.44
C ASN A 181 -6.82 25.65 -21.05
N ALA A 182 -6.17 26.82 -20.99
CA ALA A 182 -4.81 27.02 -21.48
C ALA A 182 -3.77 26.27 -20.65
N GLU A 183 -3.86 26.35 -19.30
CA GLU A 183 -2.98 25.62 -18.38
C GLU A 183 -3.19 24.10 -18.47
N ILE A 184 -4.44 23.65 -18.66
CA ILE A 184 -4.75 22.24 -18.87
C ILE A 184 -4.16 21.76 -20.19
N ALA A 185 -4.27 22.53 -21.25
CA ALA A 185 -3.70 22.22 -22.56
C ALA A 185 -2.18 22.05 -22.47
N GLU A 186 -1.50 22.96 -21.80
CA GLU A 186 -0.03 22.90 -21.56
C GLU A 186 0.34 21.64 -20.76
N ARG A 187 -0.30 21.43 -19.62
CA ARG A 187 -0.01 20.28 -18.72
C ARG A 187 -0.24 18.92 -19.36
N LEU A 188 -1.24 18.83 -20.20
CA LEU A 188 -1.64 17.57 -20.84
C LEU A 188 -1.08 17.42 -22.27
N TYR A 189 -0.27 18.37 -22.75
CA TYR A 189 0.26 18.40 -24.12
C TYR A 189 -0.85 18.33 -25.19
N LEU A 190 -1.91 19.12 -24.99
CA LEU A 190 -3.08 19.21 -25.88
C LEU A 190 -3.21 20.62 -26.49
N SER A 191 -4.07 20.75 -27.51
CA SER A 191 -4.55 22.07 -27.92
C SER A 191 -5.67 22.55 -26.98
N VAL A 192 -5.82 23.86 -26.81
CA VAL A 192 -6.95 24.45 -26.05
C VAL A 192 -8.29 23.97 -26.59
N ARG A 193 -8.43 23.87 -27.91
CA ARG A 193 -9.63 23.34 -28.57
C ARG A 193 -9.92 21.87 -28.20
N THR A 194 -8.89 21.05 -28.03
CA THR A 194 -9.03 19.65 -27.59
C THR A 194 -9.54 19.61 -26.15
N VAL A 195 -9.04 20.48 -25.27
CA VAL A 195 -9.50 20.59 -23.88
C VAL A 195 -10.96 21.02 -23.82
N GLU A 196 -11.37 21.98 -24.66
CA GLU A 196 -12.77 22.41 -24.77
C GLU A 196 -13.69 21.29 -25.23
N THR A 197 -13.23 20.46 -26.18
CA THR A 197 -13.98 19.27 -26.64
C THR A 197 -14.14 18.26 -25.50
N HIS A 198 -13.07 17.93 -24.77
CA HIS A 198 -13.17 17.04 -23.61
C HIS A 198 -14.11 17.60 -22.56
N ARG A 199 -14.03 18.90 -22.26
CA ARG A 199 -14.93 19.56 -21.31
C ARG A 199 -16.41 19.46 -21.73
N ALA A 200 -16.72 19.67 -23.01
CA ALA A 200 -18.08 19.49 -23.53
C ALA A 200 -18.58 18.06 -23.37
N HIS A 201 -17.74 17.07 -23.68
CA HIS A 201 -18.09 15.65 -23.50
C HIS A 201 -18.30 15.30 -22.01
N ILE A 202 -17.44 15.79 -21.11
CA ILE A 202 -17.59 15.59 -19.65
C ILE A 202 -18.94 16.15 -19.18
N GLN A 203 -19.26 17.38 -19.56
CA GLN A 203 -20.52 18.04 -19.20
C GLN A 203 -21.74 17.26 -19.73
N GLN A 204 -21.66 16.76 -20.95
CA GLN A 204 -22.73 15.96 -21.56
C GLN A 204 -22.89 14.60 -20.83
N LYS A 205 -21.80 13.87 -20.60
CA LYS A 205 -21.82 12.56 -19.96
C LYS A 205 -22.33 12.64 -18.52
N LEU A 206 -21.88 13.65 -17.77
CA LEU A 206 -22.25 13.82 -16.37
C LEU A 206 -23.57 14.60 -16.19
N SER A 207 -24.13 15.18 -17.25
CA SER A 207 -25.28 16.11 -17.19
C SER A 207 -25.05 17.28 -16.22
N LEU A 208 -23.81 17.78 -16.15
CA LEU A 208 -23.38 18.89 -15.30
C LEU A 208 -23.01 20.09 -16.19
N SER A 209 -23.46 21.28 -15.82
CA SER A 209 -23.27 22.47 -16.66
C SER A 209 -22.30 23.50 -16.11
N SER A 210 -22.14 23.54 -14.79
CA SER A 210 -21.30 24.52 -14.11
C SER A 210 -19.97 23.93 -13.60
N ARG A 211 -18.96 24.82 -13.45
CA ARG A 211 -17.70 24.44 -12.83
C ARG A 211 -17.89 23.98 -11.39
N ALA A 212 -18.78 24.62 -10.64
CA ALA A 212 -19.06 24.26 -9.26
C ALA A 212 -19.57 22.81 -9.13
N GLU A 213 -20.48 22.40 -10.04
CA GLU A 213 -20.99 21.03 -10.10
C GLU A 213 -19.87 20.03 -10.45
N LEU A 214 -18.97 20.38 -11.37
CA LEU A 214 -17.80 19.54 -11.71
C LEU A 214 -16.84 19.40 -10.53
N VAL A 215 -16.61 20.46 -9.74
CA VAL A 215 -15.80 20.41 -8.51
C VAL A 215 -16.45 19.51 -7.46
N GLN A 216 -17.76 19.69 -7.21
CA GLN A 216 -18.48 18.83 -6.25
C GLN A 216 -18.48 17.36 -6.68
N TYR A 217 -18.64 17.09 -7.97
CA TYR A 217 -18.56 15.77 -8.51
C TYR A 217 -17.15 15.14 -8.29
N ALA A 218 -16.10 15.90 -8.62
CA ALA A 218 -14.72 15.45 -8.46
C ALA A 218 -14.37 15.13 -6.98
N LEU A 219 -14.83 15.96 -6.04
CA LEU A 219 -14.71 15.71 -4.60
C LEU A 219 -15.48 14.46 -4.18
N LYS A 220 -16.74 14.32 -4.59
CA LYS A 220 -17.59 13.17 -4.24
C LYS A 220 -17.02 11.84 -4.77
N ARG A 221 -16.37 11.86 -5.93
CA ARG A 221 -15.74 10.69 -6.56
C ARG A 221 -14.28 10.48 -6.14
N GLY A 222 -13.74 11.29 -5.23
CA GLY A 222 -12.36 11.19 -4.78
C GLY A 222 -11.31 11.48 -5.85
N LEU A 223 -11.70 12.20 -6.91
CA LEU A 223 -10.77 12.61 -7.98
C LEU A 223 -9.82 13.73 -7.52
N ILE A 224 -10.25 14.49 -6.51
CA ILE A 224 -9.47 15.52 -5.81
C ILE A 224 -9.79 15.44 -4.32
N THR A 225 -8.88 15.91 -3.46
CA THR A 225 -9.10 16.10 -2.02
C THR A 225 -9.44 17.57 -1.73
N ALA A 226 -10.30 17.80 -0.76
CA ALA A 226 -10.49 19.16 -0.23
C ALA A 226 -9.21 19.53 0.56
N SER A 227 -8.53 20.59 0.12
CA SER A 227 -7.40 21.18 0.83
C SER A 227 -7.88 21.99 2.02
#